data_920a9d7a687d4148977b1387ed1d165a
#
_entry.id   920a9d7a687d4148977b1387ed1d165a
#
_cell.length_a   1.000
_cell.length_b   1.000
_cell.length_c   1.000
_cell.angle_alpha   90.00
_cell.angle_beta   90.00
_cell.angle_gamma   90.00
#
_symmetry.space_group_name_H-M   'P 1'
#
loop_
_entity.id
_entity.type
_entity.pdbx_description
1 polymer ?
#
loop_
_entity_poly.entity_id
_entity_poly.type
_entity_poly.pdbx_seq_one_letter_code
_entity_poly.pdbx_strand_id
1 'polypeptide(L)'
;RYTYRSTFIVREIAELAARGWSISVVSLRRPSFAPGSDADTLPYTVTYDRFLAPNVLFAAMKAFASNPRAIVQYVRLIASTFSNDLRLVARNLVVIPKACFYASGIRRSGYRHIHAHWATVSTSATMLISRLSGVPFSFTGHAWDIFCDTRLLAEKGEAARFMLTC
;
A
#
# COMPACT_ATOMS: atom_id res chain seq x y z
N ARG A 1 -12.75 -6.38 -7.25
CA ARG A 1 -13.75 -5.46 -6.66
C ARG A 1 -13.58 -5.53 -5.15
N TYR A 2 -12.72 -4.69 -4.60
CA TYR A 2 -12.66 -4.53 -3.15
C TYR A 2 -13.87 -3.67 -2.77
N THR A 3 -14.97 -4.34 -2.59
CA THR A 3 -16.13 -3.73 -1.96
C THR A 3 -15.80 -3.55 -0.49
N TYR A 4 -16.21 -2.47 0.06
CA TYR A 4 -16.32 -2.02 1.42
C TYR A 4 -16.74 -3.08 2.48
N ARG A 5 -16.97 -4.31 2.05
CA ARG A 5 -17.41 -5.46 2.84
C ARG A 5 -16.28 -6.30 3.44
N SER A 6 -15.06 -5.79 3.50
CA SER A 6 -14.02 -6.47 4.28
C SER A 6 -14.25 -6.16 5.76
N THR A 7 -15.30 -6.75 6.30
CA THR A 7 -15.74 -6.56 7.69
C THR A 7 -14.62 -6.86 8.70
N PHE A 8 -13.70 -7.73 8.35
CA PHE A 8 -12.52 -8.04 9.16
C PHE A 8 -11.55 -6.86 9.26
N ILE A 9 -11.31 -6.10 8.19
CA ILE A 9 -10.44 -4.90 8.22
C ILE A 9 -11.09 -3.81 9.09
N VAL A 10 -12.40 -3.61 8.95
CA VAL A 10 -13.14 -2.64 9.77
C VAL A 10 -13.03 -2.99 11.26
N ARG A 11 -13.20 -4.27 11.60
CA ARG A 11 -13.07 -4.76 12.99
C ARG A 11 -11.64 -4.60 13.52
N GLU A 12 -10.64 -4.94 12.72
CA GLU A 12 -9.23 -4.76 13.09
C GLU A 12 -8.91 -3.29 13.37
N ILE A 13 -9.33 -2.37 12.50
CA ILE A 13 -9.11 -0.94 12.69
C ILE A 13 -9.85 -0.43 13.93
N ALA A 14 -11.10 -0.86 14.14
CA ALA A 14 -11.88 -0.47 15.29
C ALA A 14 -11.24 -0.94 16.61
N GLU A 15 -10.73 -2.17 16.64
CA GLU A 15 -10.04 -2.74 17.80
C GLU A 15 -8.73 -1.99 18.09
N LEU A 16 -7.95 -1.69 17.07
CA LEU A 16 -6.72 -0.91 17.23
C LEU A 16 -7.02 0.50 17.72
N ALA A 17 -8.06 1.15 17.18
CA ALA A 17 -8.48 2.47 17.64
C ALA A 17 -8.95 2.45 19.11
N ALA A 18 -9.70 1.41 19.52
CA ALA A 18 -10.12 1.22 20.91
C ALA A 18 -8.93 1.04 21.87
N ARG A 19 -7.80 0.53 21.37
CA ARG A 19 -6.53 0.43 22.12
C ARG A 19 -5.68 1.71 22.07
N GLY A 20 -6.23 2.82 21.57
CA GLY A 20 -5.56 4.13 21.54
C GLY A 20 -4.62 4.36 20.36
N TRP A 21 -4.67 3.53 19.30
CA TRP A 21 -3.89 3.78 18.10
C TRP A 21 -4.55 4.84 17.23
N SER A 22 -3.75 5.80 16.78
CA SER A 22 -4.18 6.76 15.75
C SER A 22 -3.94 6.16 14.37
N ILE A 23 -5.02 5.92 13.62
CA ILE A 23 -4.98 5.19 12.36
C ILE A 23 -5.47 6.07 11.22
N SER A 24 -4.71 6.06 10.13
CA SER A 24 -5.12 6.67 8.86
C SER A 24 -5.15 5.59 7.79
N VAL A 25 -6.25 5.53 7.04
CA VAL A 25 -6.44 4.54 5.99
C VAL A 25 -6.21 5.18 4.63
N VAL A 26 -5.40 4.52 3.80
CA VAL A 26 -5.10 4.96 2.44
C VAL A 26 -5.56 3.92 1.45
N SER A 27 -6.33 4.33 0.45
CA SER A 27 -6.74 3.47 -0.65
C SER A 27 -5.94 3.78 -1.91
N LEU A 28 -5.30 2.76 -2.49
CA LEU A 28 -4.61 2.89 -3.78
C LEU A 28 -5.59 3.07 -4.95
N ARG A 29 -6.81 2.56 -4.83
CA ARG A 29 -7.87 2.71 -5.82
C ARG A 29 -8.98 3.60 -5.28
N ARG A 30 -9.70 4.24 -6.19
CA ARG A 30 -10.88 5.00 -5.78
C ARG A 30 -11.87 4.07 -5.08
N PRO A 31 -12.25 4.37 -3.84
CA PRO A 31 -13.30 3.62 -3.17
C PRO A 31 -14.59 3.72 -3.99
N SER A 32 -15.25 2.60 -4.24
CA SER A 32 -16.60 2.60 -4.80
C SER A 32 -17.58 2.40 -3.64
N PHE A 33 -18.17 3.48 -3.18
CA PHE A 33 -19.27 3.42 -2.22
C PHE A 33 -20.58 3.28 -3.01
N ALA A 34 -21.42 2.34 -2.60
CA ALA A 34 -22.79 2.33 -3.08
C ALA A 34 -23.55 3.52 -2.48
N PRO A 35 -24.44 4.18 -3.22
CA PRO A 35 -25.33 5.18 -2.63
C PRO A 35 -26.08 4.58 -1.44
N GLY A 36 -26.08 5.26 -0.29
CA GLY A 36 -26.71 4.76 0.94
C GLY A 36 -25.90 3.71 1.72
N SER A 37 -24.61 3.52 1.40
CA SER A 37 -23.73 2.67 2.21
C SER A 37 -23.32 3.40 3.49
N ASP A 38 -23.09 2.63 4.57
CA ASP A 38 -22.64 3.12 5.89
C ASP A 38 -21.22 3.73 5.86
N ALA A 39 -20.82 4.34 4.73
CA ALA A 39 -19.51 4.97 4.58
C ALA A 39 -19.30 6.09 5.62
N ASP A 40 -20.40 6.74 6.01
CA ASP A 40 -20.39 7.83 7.00
C ASP A 40 -20.29 7.31 8.46
N THR A 41 -20.43 6.01 8.67
CA THR A 41 -20.38 5.37 10.00
C THR A 41 -19.02 4.77 10.34
N LEU A 42 -18.04 4.89 9.43
CA LEU A 42 -16.69 4.35 9.70
C LEU A 42 -15.97 5.14 10.79
N PRO A 43 -15.30 4.45 11.70
CA PRO A 43 -14.51 5.08 12.74
C PRO A 43 -13.20 5.71 12.21
N TYR A 44 -13.01 5.78 10.89
CA TYR A 44 -11.79 6.28 10.27
C TYR A 44 -12.06 6.93 8.90
N THR A 45 -11.20 7.86 8.50
CA THR A 45 -11.24 8.49 7.18
C THR A 45 -10.40 7.72 6.18
N VAL A 46 -10.98 7.43 5.01
CA VAL A 46 -10.24 6.83 3.90
C VAL A 46 -9.74 7.91 2.96
N THR A 47 -8.44 8.06 2.88
CA THR A 47 -7.80 8.99 1.95
C THR A 47 -7.59 8.34 0.59
N TYR A 48 -7.91 9.06 -0.46
CA TYR A 48 -7.69 8.67 -1.84
C TYR A 48 -7.22 9.86 -2.68
N ASP A 49 -6.10 9.69 -3.37
CA ASP A 49 -5.58 10.66 -4.32
C ASP A 49 -5.63 10.12 -5.75
N ARG A 50 -5.85 11.01 -6.73
CA ARG A 50 -5.82 10.62 -8.15
C ARG A 50 -4.38 10.34 -8.56
N PHE A 51 -4.15 9.32 -9.40
CA PHE A 51 -2.80 8.93 -9.86
C PHE A 51 -2.04 10.06 -10.58
N LEU A 52 -2.75 10.87 -11.34
CA LEU A 52 -2.18 11.95 -12.15
C LEU A 52 -2.46 13.34 -11.55
N ALA A 53 -2.76 13.41 -10.25
CA ALA A 53 -2.88 14.71 -9.58
C ALA A 53 -1.52 15.43 -9.56
N PRO A 54 -1.48 16.75 -9.78
CA PRO A 54 -0.22 17.50 -9.86
C PRO A 54 0.69 17.31 -8.64
N ASN A 55 0.13 17.28 -7.44
CA ASN A 55 0.84 17.01 -6.20
C ASN A 55 1.46 15.61 -6.15
N VAL A 56 0.78 14.60 -6.72
CA VAL A 56 1.28 13.22 -6.81
C VAL A 56 2.44 13.14 -7.80
N LEU A 57 2.32 13.77 -8.97
CA LEU A 57 3.38 13.82 -9.97
C LEU A 57 4.60 14.59 -9.48
N PHE A 58 4.40 15.73 -8.82
CA PHE A 58 5.47 16.50 -8.22
C PHE A 58 6.23 15.70 -7.15
N ALA A 59 5.51 14.98 -6.28
CA ALA A 59 6.13 14.12 -5.29
C ALA A 59 6.93 12.97 -5.94
N ALA A 60 6.45 12.41 -7.04
CA ALA A 60 7.16 11.39 -7.79
C ALA A 60 8.47 11.92 -8.38
N MET A 61 8.44 13.10 -9.02
CA MET A 61 9.65 13.75 -9.55
C MET A 61 10.67 14.03 -8.45
N LYS A 62 10.23 14.57 -7.32
CA LYS A 62 11.09 14.83 -6.16
C LYS A 62 11.71 13.56 -5.59
N ALA A 63 10.91 12.50 -5.44
CA ALA A 63 11.39 11.21 -4.95
C ALA A 63 12.39 10.57 -5.92
N PHE A 64 12.15 10.67 -7.22
CA PHE A 64 13.08 10.17 -8.24
C PHE A 64 14.41 10.93 -8.19
N ALA A 65 14.39 12.25 -8.02
CA ALA A 65 15.60 13.06 -7.89
C ALA A 65 16.39 12.75 -6.60
N SER A 66 15.69 12.53 -5.48
CA SER A 66 16.33 12.33 -4.18
C SER A 66 16.68 10.88 -3.85
N ASN A 67 15.95 9.90 -4.40
CA ASN A 67 16.10 8.47 -4.11
C ASN A 67 16.02 7.59 -5.38
N PRO A 68 16.80 7.89 -6.46
CA PRO A 68 16.67 7.16 -7.72
C PRO A 68 16.96 5.66 -7.55
N ARG A 69 17.91 5.31 -6.69
CA ARG A 69 18.30 3.92 -6.44
C ARG A 69 17.13 3.08 -5.94
N ALA A 70 16.36 3.59 -4.99
CA ALA A 70 15.22 2.86 -4.43
C ALA A 70 14.15 2.59 -5.48
N ILE A 71 13.87 3.59 -6.32
CA ILE A 71 12.87 3.45 -7.40
C ILE A 71 13.37 2.51 -8.49
N VAL A 72 14.62 2.63 -8.93
CA VAL A 72 15.21 1.75 -9.94
C VAL A 72 15.27 0.30 -9.45
N GLN A 73 15.65 0.06 -8.20
CA GLN A 73 15.65 -1.27 -7.61
C GLN A 73 14.24 -1.87 -7.57
N TYR A 74 13.24 -1.07 -7.19
CA TYR A 74 11.85 -1.49 -7.22
C TYR A 74 11.40 -1.86 -8.64
N VAL A 75 11.67 -1.01 -9.63
CA VAL A 75 11.32 -1.26 -11.03
C VAL A 75 11.98 -2.55 -11.55
N ARG A 76 13.27 -2.73 -11.27
CA ARG A 76 14.00 -3.95 -11.65
C ARG A 76 13.39 -5.20 -11.02
N LEU A 77 13.08 -5.14 -9.73
CA LEU A 77 12.46 -6.24 -9.02
C LEU A 77 11.10 -6.61 -9.64
N ILE A 78 10.25 -5.61 -9.91
CA ILE A 78 8.96 -5.83 -10.57
C ILE A 78 9.15 -6.41 -11.97
N ALA A 79 10.03 -5.84 -12.78
CA ALA A 79 10.25 -6.27 -14.15
C ALA A 79 10.80 -7.71 -14.22
N SER A 80 11.74 -8.08 -13.35
CA SER A 80 12.30 -9.44 -13.31
C SER A 80 11.28 -10.47 -12.83
N THR A 81 10.53 -10.16 -11.77
CA THR A 81 9.58 -11.12 -11.18
C THR A 81 8.36 -11.36 -12.05
N PHE A 82 7.88 -10.31 -12.72
CA PHE A 82 6.66 -10.38 -13.53
C PHE A 82 6.93 -10.31 -15.05
N SER A 83 8.14 -10.66 -15.50
CA SER A 83 8.57 -10.57 -16.91
C SER A 83 7.58 -11.21 -17.90
N ASN A 84 6.92 -12.29 -17.49
CA ASN A 84 5.95 -13.03 -18.31
C ASN A 84 4.50 -12.52 -18.13
N ASP A 85 4.29 -11.46 -17.34
CA ASP A 85 2.97 -10.88 -17.07
C ASP A 85 3.01 -9.35 -17.09
N LEU A 86 3.02 -8.80 -18.31
CA LEU A 86 3.07 -7.35 -18.51
C LEU A 86 1.93 -6.60 -17.82
N ARG A 87 0.80 -7.26 -17.58
CA ARG A 87 -0.34 -6.67 -16.88
C ARG A 87 -0.01 -6.45 -15.39
N LEU A 88 0.68 -7.40 -14.77
CA LEU A 88 1.14 -7.24 -13.38
C LEU A 88 2.32 -6.27 -13.28
N VAL A 89 3.23 -6.27 -14.24
CA VAL A 89 4.27 -5.22 -14.35
C VAL A 89 3.59 -3.85 -14.34
N ALA A 90 2.68 -3.59 -15.28
CA ALA A 90 2.00 -2.30 -15.38
C ALA A 90 1.25 -1.93 -14.09
N ARG A 91 0.56 -2.88 -13.45
CA ARG A 91 -0.15 -2.65 -12.18
C ARG A 91 0.76 -2.22 -11.04
N ASN A 92 1.97 -2.78 -10.97
CA ASN A 92 2.95 -2.43 -9.95
C ASN A 92 3.68 -1.13 -10.28
N LEU A 93 3.91 -0.81 -11.55
CA LEU A 93 4.57 0.44 -11.95
C LEU A 93 3.65 1.66 -11.82
N VAL A 94 2.37 1.52 -12.16
CA VAL A 94 1.42 2.63 -12.10
C VAL A 94 1.21 3.18 -10.68
N VAL A 95 1.51 2.39 -9.64
CA VAL A 95 1.37 2.85 -8.25
C VAL A 95 2.58 3.64 -7.75
N ILE A 96 3.70 3.67 -8.48
CA ILE A 96 4.93 4.36 -8.06
C ILE A 96 4.68 5.84 -7.70
N PRO A 97 4.00 6.67 -8.52
CA PRO A 97 3.76 8.06 -8.17
C PRO A 97 3.03 8.23 -6.84
N LYS A 98 2.00 7.40 -6.60
CA LYS A 98 1.28 7.40 -5.32
C LYS A 98 2.15 6.94 -4.16
N ALA A 99 2.96 5.91 -4.35
CA ALA A 99 3.88 5.44 -3.32
C ALA A 99 4.87 6.56 -2.92
N CYS A 100 5.40 7.31 -3.88
CA CYS A 100 6.26 8.46 -3.63
C CYS A 100 5.51 9.57 -2.85
N PHE A 101 4.28 9.87 -3.25
CA PHE A 101 3.45 10.87 -2.60
C PHE A 101 3.16 10.50 -1.14
N TYR A 102 2.69 9.28 -0.89
CA TYR A 102 2.39 8.81 0.46
C TYR A 102 3.64 8.67 1.32
N ALA A 103 4.78 8.23 0.76
CA ALA A 103 6.03 8.18 1.50
C ALA A 103 6.45 9.56 2.03
N SER A 104 6.27 10.61 1.21
CA SER A 104 6.58 11.97 1.64
C SER A 104 5.64 12.48 2.74
N GLY A 105 4.35 12.13 2.67
CA GLY A 105 3.35 12.44 3.68
C GLY A 105 3.62 11.72 5.00
N ILE A 106 3.82 10.41 4.94
CA ILE A 106 4.08 9.54 6.10
C ILE A 106 5.31 10.02 6.88
N ARG A 107 6.40 10.37 6.18
CA ARG A 107 7.61 10.88 6.82
C ARG A 107 7.38 12.21 7.54
N ARG A 108 6.55 13.10 6.99
CA ARG A 108 6.24 14.41 7.61
C ARG A 108 5.28 14.30 8.79
N SER A 109 4.36 13.35 8.74
CA SER A 109 3.30 13.19 9.74
C SER A 109 3.71 12.35 10.95
N GLY A 110 4.94 11.82 10.99
CA GLY A 110 5.44 11.09 12.15
C GLY A 110 4.83 9.71 12.36
N TYR A 111 4.26 9.10 11.32
CA TYR A 111 3.80 7.71 11.41
C TYR A 111 4.94 6.77 11.75
N ARG A 112 4.70 5.81 12.63
CA ARG A 112 5.72 4.87 13.13
C ARG A 112 5.65 3.50 12.49
N HIS A 113 4.54 3.17 11.82
CA HIS A 113 4.34 1.88 11.19
C HIS A 113 3.35 2.00 10.02
N ILE A 114 3.49 1.13 9.03
CA ILE A 114 2.59 1.01 7.89
C ILE A 114 2.11 -0.43 7.83
N HIS A 115 0.80 -0.65 7.71
CA HIS A 115 0.26 -1.98 7.52
C HIS A 115 -0.47 -2.10 6.18
N ALA A 116 -0.22 -3.16 5.44
CA ALA A 116 -0.89 -3.43 4.18
C ALA A 116 -1.75 -4.70 4.27
N HIS A 117 -2.94 -4.64 3.71
CA HIS A 117 -3.74 -5.84 3.48
C HIS A 117 -3.50 -6.36 2.07
N TRP A 118 -3.46 -7.69 1.93
CA TRP A 118 -3.13 -8.49 0.75
C TRP A 118 -1.67 -8.36 0.30
N ALA A 119 -1.00 -9.49 0.18
CA ALA A 119 0.38 -9.59 -0.31
C ALA A 119 0.52 -9.35 -1.82
N THR A 120 -0.38 -8.55 -2.42
CA THR A 120 -0.41 -8.20 -3.86
C THR A 120 0.25 -6.84 -4.12
N VAL A 121 -0.29 -6.06 -5.06
CA VAL A 121 0.18 -4.72 -5.40
C VAL A 121 0.17 -3.76 -4.22
N SER A 122 -0.77 -3.94 -3.25
CA SER A 122 -0.82 -3.11 -2.05
C SER A 122 0.46 -3.24 -1.21
N THR A 123 0.90 -4.46 -0.94
CA THR A 123 2.14 -4.69 -0.20
C THR A 123 3.38 -4.32 -1.02
N SER A 124 3.38 -4.53 -2.34
CA SER A 124 4.47 -4.05 -3.19
C SER A 124 4.62 -2.52 -3.12
N ALA A 125 3.51 -1.78 -3.19
CA ALA A 125 3.51 -0.33 -3.02
C ALA A 125 3.99 0.07 -1.62
N THR A 126 3.53 -0.62 -0.57
CA THR A 126 3.92 -0.37 0.81
C THR A 126 5.41 -0.62 1.04
N MET A 127 5.99 -1.64 0.42
CA MET A 127 7.43 -1.90 0.44
C MET A 127 8.22 -0.72 -0.16
N LEU A 128 7.75 -0.14 -1.27
CA LEU A 128 8.36 1.07 -1.83
C LEU A 128 8.17 2.28 -0.92
N ILE A 129 6.97 2.47 -0.35
CA ILE A 129 6.68 3.55 0.61
C ILE A 129 7.62 3.44 1.82
N SER A 130 7.77 2.26 2.38
CA SER A 130 8.68 2.00 3.51
C SER A 130 10.13 2.37 3.18
N ARG A 131 10.63 1.95 2.02
CA ARG A 131 12.00 2.28 1.56
C ARG A 131 12.22 3.79 1.40
N LEU A 132 11.21 4.52 0.90
CA LEU A 132 11.31 5.96 0.66
C LEU A 132 11.07 6.79 1.93
N SER A 133 10.24 6.33 2.85
CA SER A 133 9.91 7.05 4.09
C SER A 133 10.84 6.70 5.26
N GLY A 134 11.45 5.52 5.25
CA GLY A 134 12.17 4.95 6.38
C GLY A 134 11.26 4.35 7.46
N VAL A 135 9.94 4.35 7.27
CA VAL A 135 8.99 3.80 8.22
C VAL A 135 8.81 2.30 7.99
N PRO A 136 8.97 1.45 9.02
CA PRO A 136 8.82 0.01 8.87
C PRO A 136 7.38 -0.37 8.52
N PHE A 137 7.24 -1.51 7.85
CA PHE A 137 5.93 -2.02 7.47
C PHE A 137 5.69 -3.48 7.87
N SER A 138 4.44 -3.87 7.87
CA SER A 138 3.95 -5.24 7.93
C SER A 138 2.81 -5.45 6.95
N PHE A 139 2.40 -6.69 6.76
CA PHE A 139 1.24 -6.96 5.91
C PHE A 139 0.49 -8.21 6.35
N THR A 140 -0.79 -8.28 5.99
CA THR A 140 -1.62 -9.47 6.10
C THR A 140 -1.75 -10.12 4.72
N GLY A 141 -1.26 -11.36 4.58
CA GLY A 141 -1.47 -12.23 3.43
C GLY A 141 -2.74 -13.06 3.61
N HIS A 142 -3.52 -13.15 2.57
CA HIS A 142 -4.73 -13.97 2.53
C HIS A 142 -4.49 -15.24 1.71
N ALA A 143 -5.37 -16.24 1.81
CA ALA A 143 -5.18 -17.55 1.18
C ALA A 143 -4.76 -17.47 -0.30
N TRP A 144 -5.38 -16.60 -1.10
CA TRP A 144 -4.99 -16.41 -2.50
C TRP A 144 -3.53 -15.96 -2.67
N ASP A 145 -3.10 -14.99 -1.85
CA ASP A 145 -1.76 -14.40 -1.93
C ASP A 145 -0.66 -15.38 -1.49
N ILE A 146 -1.05 -16.36 -0.67
CA ILE A 146 -0.11 -17.31 -0.06
C ILE A 146 -0.03 -18.60 -0.87
N PHE A 147 -1.16 -19.04 -1.44
CA PHE A 147 -1.25 -20.35 -2.11
C PHE A 147 -1.35 -20.27 -3.63
N CYS A 148 -1.89 -19.18 -4.20
CA CYS A 148 -2.13 -19.08 -5.64
C CYS A 148 -1.18 -18.11 -6.35
N ASP A 149 -0.82 -16.98 -5.74
CA ASP A 149 0.11 -16.00 -6.30
C ASP A 149 1.19 -15.61 -5.30
N THR A 150 2.19 -16.46 -5.19
CA THR A 150 3.31 -16.31 -4.24
C THR A 150 4.43 -15.39 -4.74
N ARG A 151 4.26 -14.77 -5.92
CA ARG A 151 5.28 -13.91 -6.51
C ARG A 151 5.59 -12.70 -5.62
N LEU A 152 6.86 -12.45 -5.38
CA LEU A 152 7.37 -11.45 -4.43
C LEU A 152 6.98 -11.71 -2.97
N LEU A 153 6.45 -12.87 -2.61
CA LEU A 153 6.06 -13.13 -1.22
C LEU A 153 7.28 -13.22 -0.30
N ALA A 154 8.35 -13.88 -0.77
CA ALA A 154 9.60 -13.98 -0.03
C ALA A 154 10.24 -12.62 0.19
N GLU A 155 10.41 -11.83 -0.87
CA GLU A 155 11.03 -10.50 -0.81
C GLU A 155 10.22 -9.51 0.03
N LYS A 156 8.89 -9.63 0.02
CA LYS A 156 8.00 -8.86 0.89
C LYS A 156 8.15 -9.28 2.34
N GLY A 157 8.23 -10.59 2.60
CA GLY A 157 8.44 -11.14 3.93
C GLY A 157 9.77 -10.70 4.55
N GLU A 158 10.86 -10.78 3.78
CA GLU A 158 12.19 -10.32 4.20
C GLU A 158 12.25 -8.82 4.46
N ALA A 159 11.52 -8.02 3.67
CA ALA A 159 11.50 -6.57 3.82
C ALA A 159 10.55 -6.09 4.94
N ALA A 160 9.57 -6.87 5.31
CA ALA A 160 8.58 -6.54 6.33
C ALA A 160 9.09 -6.79 7.74
N ARG A 161 8.54 -6.06 8.70
CA ARG A 161 8.80 -6.30 10.13
C ARG A 161 8.20 -7.63 10.57
N PHE A 162 7.01 -7.93 10.08
CA PHE A 162 6.30 -9.19 10.25
C PHE A 162 5.22 -9.36 9.18
N MET A 163 4.77 -10.58 9.00
CA MET A 163 3.65 -10.95 8.16
C MET A 163 2.58 -11.66 9.02
N LEU A 164 1.33 -11.31 8.81
CA LEU A 164 0.18 -12.02 9.34
C LEU A 164 -0.45 -12.87 8.24
N THR A 165 -1.05 -13.98 8.60
CA THR A 165 -1.78 -14.88 7.70
C THR A 165 -3.16 -15.18 8.27
N CYS A 166 -4.17 -15.26 7.41
CA CYS A 166 -5.53 -15.64 7.78
C CYS A 166 -6.20 -16.50 6.68
#